data_28e451cdabe1643bbbe2870acfbbadb2
#
_entry.id   28e451cdabe1643bbbe2870acfbbadb2
#
_cell.length_a   1.000
_cell.length_b   1.000
_cell.length_c   1.000
_cell.angle_alpha   90.00
_cell.angle_beta   90.00
_cell.angle_gamma   90.00
#
_symmetry.space_group_name_H-M   'P 1'
#
loop_
_entity.id
_entity.type
_entity.pdbx_description
1 polymer ?
#
loop_
_entity_poly.entity_id
_entity_poly.type
_entity_poly.pdbx_seq_one_letter_code
_entity_poly.pdbx_strand_id
1 'polypeptide(L)'
;YKKGDKTRRVHNLVFSPSLETCEKVNQELVRRGFNLKSDGRPILGIDSESLYKLLKDIDERIMMIPAHAWTPWYAIFGSKSGFDAIHECFGEMSKYIYAIETGLSSDPFMNWQLSQLDSVVMISNSDAHSPRKLGREANVFEFDEPPTYADFVDVLKKQDATKFKYTIEFFPEEGKYHFDGCAACAFSCDPKESKRLGGRCPSCKRFLTLGVHHRVEELADRDARAVAARKIPFKSIVPLAEILAECYGVS
;
A
#
# COMPACT_ATOMS: atom_id res chain seq x y z
N TYR A 1 -15.89 -0.79 -7.33
CA TYR A 1 -16.55 0.00 -8.39
C TYR A 1 -16.11 -0.44 -9.78
N LYS A 2 -16.84 -0.05 -10.80
CA LYS A 2 -16.44 -0.25 -12.20
C LYS A 2 -15.78 1.02 -12.73
N LYS A 3 -14.69 0.88 -13.49
CA LYS A 3 -14.07 1.96 -14.27
C LYS A 3 -13.66 1.38 -15.63
N GLY A 4 -14.33 1.85 -16.69
CA GLY A 4 -14.33 1.15 -17.98
C GLY A 4 -14.91 -0.26 -17.83
N ASP A 5 -14.31 -1.24 -18.50
CA ASP A 5 -14.76 -2.64 -18.49
C ASP A 5 -14.23 -3.45 -17.30
N LYS A 6 -13.42 -2.83 -16.41
CA LYS A 6 -12.77 -3.51 -15.29
C LYS A 6 -13.43 -3.20 -13.96
N THR A 7 -13.60 -4.22 -13.14
CA THR A 7 -13.90 -4.04 -11.71
C THR A 7 -12.63 -3.64 -10.97
N ARG A 8 -12.64 -2.48 -10.36
CA ARG A 8 -11.53 -1.93 -9.57
C ARG A 8 -11.83 -2.09 -8.08
N ARG A 9 -10.79 -2.39 -7.32
CA ARG A 9 -10.86 -2.52 -5.85
C ARG A 9 -9.60 -1.89 -5.28
N VAL A 10 -9.75 -0.81 -4.53
CA VAL A 10 -8.64 -0.08 -3.90
C VAL A 10 -8.99 0.13 -2.44
N HIS A 11 -8.09 -0.25 -1.56
CA HIS A 11 -8.16 0.07 -0.15
C HIS A 11 -7.46 1.42 0.07
N ASN A 12 -8.12 2.32 0.75
CA ASN A 12 -7.60 3.65 1.06
C ASN A 12 -7.65 3.88 2.56
N LEU A 13 -6.56 4.38 3.11
CA LEU A 13 -6.50 4.92 4.47
C LEU A 13 -6.95 6.38 4.43
N VAL A 14 -7.84 6.76 5.34
CA VAL A 14 -8.34 8.12 5.48
C VAL A 14 -7.85 8.69 6.81
N PHE A 15 -7.04 9.73 6.74
CA PHE A 15 -6.52 10.43 7.90
C PHE A 15 -7.30 11.72 8.10
N SER A 16 -7.90 11.86 9.28
CA SER A 16 -8.70 13.01 9.67
C SER A 16 -7.98 13.87 10.72
N PRO A 17 -8.12 15.20 10.65
CA PRO A 17 -7.48 16.11 11.61
C PRO A 17 -8.07 16.04 13.01
N SER A 18 -9.28 15.50 13.17
CA SER A 18 -9.96 15.39 14.47
C SER A 18 -11.03 14.29 14.47
N LEU A 19 -11.44 13.84 15.63
CA LEU A 19 -12.56 12.92 15.79
C LEU A 19 -13.89 13.53 15.30
N GLU A 20 -14.06 14.84 15.47
CA GLU A 20 -15.23 15.55 14.95
C GLU A 20 -15.31 15.46 13.42
N THR A 21 -14.17 15.59 12.74
CA THR A 21 -14.12 15.39 11.27
C THR A 21 -14.43 13.95 10.88
N CYS A 22 -13.94 12.95 11.65
CA CYS A 22 -14.30 11.55 11.44
C CYS A 22 -15.81 11.32 11.54
N GLU A 23 -16.44 11.95 12.52
CA GLU A 23 -17.88 11.85 12.74
C GLU A 23 -18.67 12.46 11.59
N LYS A 24 -18.28 13.65 11.10
CA LYS A 24 -18.85 14.28 9.90
C LYS A 24 -18.72 13.40 8.66
N VAL A 25 -17.57 12.76 8.47
CA VAL A 25 -17.34 11.79 7.38
C VAL A 25 -18.32 10.63 7.50
N ASN A 26 -18.44 10.02 8.67
CA ASN A 26 -19.36 8.90 8.88
C ASN A 26 -20.82 9.28 8.63
N GLN A 27 -21.26 10.45 9.14
CA GLN A 27 -22.60 10.96 8.94
C GLN A 27 -22.90 11.18 7.45
N GLU A 28 -21.97 11.78 6.71
CA GLU A 28 -22.17 12.05 5.28
C GLU A 28 -22.19 10.75 4.46
N LEU A 29 -21.32 9.77 4.77
CA LEU A 29 -21.35 8.47 4.12
C LEU A 29 -22.68 7.74 4.38
N VAL A 30 -23.17 7.74 5.61
CA VAL A 30 -24.48 7.16 5.97
C VAL A 30 -25.61 7.90 5.27
N ARG A 31 -25.60 9.23 5.25
CA ARG A 31 -26.59 10.06 4.54
C ARG A 31 -26.68 9.72 3.05
N ARG A 32 -25.56 9.35 2.43
CA ARG A 32 -25.50 8.89 1.03
C ARG A 32 -25.87 7.41 0.85
N GLY A 33 -26.23 6.71 1.91
CA GLY A 33 -26.66 5.31 1.87
C GLY A 33 -25.54 4.29 1.85
N PHE A 34 -24.29 4.68 2.16
CA PHE A 34 -23.19 3.72 2.26
C PHE A 34 -23.29 2.87 3.55
N ASN A 35 -23.05 1.57 3.42
CA ASN A 35 -23.05 0.66 4.56
C ASN A 35 -21.68 0.67 5.26
N LEU A 36 -21.60 1.27 6.45
CA LEU A 36 -20.40 1.32 7.27
C LEU A 36 -20.33 0.20 8.31
N LYS A 37 -21.35 -0.68 8.40
CA LYS A 37 -21.45 -1.71 9.46
C LYS A 37 -20.74 -3.01 9.10
N SER A 38 -20.08 -3.08 7.96
CA SER A 38 -19.41 -4.30 7.50
C SER A 38 -17.93 -4.27 7.85
N ASP A 39 -17.47 -5.21 8.70
CA ASP A 39 -16.07 -5.64 8.83
C ASP A 39 -15.02 -4.52 9.08
N GLY A 40 -15.38 -3.41 9.71
CA GLY A 40 -14.44 -2.30 9.97
C GLY A 40 -13.75 -1.67 8.73
N ARG A 41 -13.87 -2.29 7.57
CA ARG A 41 -13.36 -1.86 6.26
C ARG A 41 -14.50 -1.84 5.25
N PRO A 42 -15.36 -0.82 5.27
CA PRO A 42 -16.58 -0.81 4.46
C PRO A 42 -16.26 -0.76 2.96
N ILE A 43 -16.98 -1.57 2.19
CA ILE A 43 -16.93 -1.54 0.72
C ILE A 43 -17.99 -0.54 0.24
N LEU A 44 -17.56 0.66 -0.14
CA LEU A 44 -18.45 1.77 -0.45
C LEU A 44 -19.03 1.71 -1.87
N GLY A 45 -18.36 1.01 -2.80
CA GLY A 45 -18.81 0.97 -4.21
C GLY A 45 -18.62 2.28 -5.00
N ILE A 46 -18.09 3.32 -4.41
CA ILE A 46 -17.70 4.58 -5.02
C ILE A 46 -16.25 4.51 -5.52
N ASP A 47 -15.91 5.20 -6.60
CA ASP A 47 -14.52 5.29 -7.06
C ASP A 47 -13.67 6.18 -6.14
N SER A 48 -12.35 5.95 -6.16
CA SER A 48 -11.43 6.61 -5.22
C SER A 48 -11.34 8.12 -5.44
N GLU A 49 -11.46 8.60 -6.69
CA GLU A 49 -11.46 10.02 -7.01
C GLU A 49 -12.69 10.71 -6.42
N SER A 50 -13.89 10.18 -6.68
CA SER A 50 -15.15 10.70 -6.15
C SER A 50 -15.21 10.65 -4.63
N LEU A 51 -14.69 9.57 -4.02
CA LEU A 51 -14.58 9.49 -2.57
C LEU A 51 -13.66 10.58 -2.03
N TYR A 52 -12.51 10.79 -2.64
CA TYR A 52 -11.56 11.78 -2.12
C TYR A 52 -12.08 13.22 -2.30
N LYS A 53 -12.78 13.53 -3.41
CA LYS A 53 -13.49 14.81 -3.58
C LYS A 53 -14.49 15.01 -2.45
N LEU A 54 -15.35 14.03 -2.19
CA LEU A 54 -16.30 14.07 -1.08
C LEU A 54 -15.65 14.34 0.27
N LEU A 55 -14.53 13.67 0.57
CA LEU A 55 -13.83 13.85 1.83
C LEU A 55 -13.23 15.27 1.95
N LYS A 56 -12.68 15.80 0.86
CA LYS A 56 -12.16 17.18 0.81
C LYS A 56 -13.25 18.23 0.96
N ASP A 57 -14.47 17.97 0.48
CA ASP A 57 -15.61 18.86 0.66
C ASP A 57 -16.06 18.93 2.14
N ILE A 58 -15.84 17.86 2.91
CA ILE A 58 -16.13 17.82 4.36
C ILE A 58 -15.07 18.60 5.15
N ASP A 59 -13.79 18.33 4.85
CA ASP A 59 -12.66 19.01 5.46
C ASP A 59 -11.44 18.91 4.51
N GLU A 60 -10.97 20.05 4.02
CA GLU A 60 -9.84 20.11 3.08
C GLU A 60 -8.54 19.54 3.65
N ARG A 61 -8.42 19.43 4.98
CA ARG A 61 -7.24 18.87 5.66
C ARG A 61 -7.20 17.34 5.61
N ILE A 62 -8.29 16.65 5.31
CA ILE A 62 -8.30 15.19 5.21
C ILE A 62 -7.26 14.73 4.19
N MET A 63 -6.45 13.75 4.57
CA MET A 63 -5.47 13.11 3.72
C MET A 63 -5.92 11.68 3.42
N MET A 64 -5.71 11.22 2.19
CA MET A 64 -5.95 9.86 1.76
C MET A 64 -4.67 9.22 1.26
N ILE A 65 -4.41 7.99 1.69
CA ILE A 65 -3.23 7.21 1.31
C ILE A 65 -3.70 5.83 0.82
N PRO A 66 -3.33 5.41 -0.41
CA PRO A 66 -3.56 4.04 -0.86
C PRO A 66 -2.83 3.03 0.03
N ALA A 67 -3.57 2.08 0.60
CA ALA A 67 -3.04 1.02 1.44
C ALA A 67 -2.36 -0.07 0.62
N HIS A 68 -1.33 -0.73 1.18
CA HIS A 68 -0.62 -1.90 0.62
C HIS A 68 -0.64 -1.91 -0.93
N ALA A 69 0.02 -0.90 -1.52
CA ALA A 69 -0.18 -0.43 -2.90
C ALA A 69 -0.10 -1.51 -3.99
N TRP A 70 0.48 -2.67 -3.72
CA TRP A 70 0.84 -3.68 -4.71
C TRP A 70 0.12 -5.01 -4.59
N THR A 71 -0.58 -5.30 -3.49
CA THR A 71 -1.26 -6.60 -3.35
C THR A 71 -2.17 -6.87 -4.55
N PRO A 72 -2.28 -8.12 -5.05
CA PRO A 72 -3.02 -8.42 -6.28
C PRO A 72 -4.45 -7.89 -6.30
N TRP A 73 -5.10 -7.88 -5.12
CA TRP A 73 -6.45 -7.36 -4.92
C TRP A 73 -6.44 -6.20 -3.92
N TYR A 74 -7.38 -5.29 -4.06
CA TYR A 74 -7.62 -4.16 -3.16
C TYR A 74 -6.46 -3.16 -3.08
N ALA A 75 -5.61 -3.11 -4.09
CA ALA A 75 -4.45 -2.22 -4.15
C ALA A 75 -4.46 -1.35 -5.40
N ILE A 76 -3.81 -0.18 -5.31
CA ILE A 76 -3.78 0.76 -6.43
C ILE A 76 -3.06 0.19 -7.66
N PHE A 77 -1.95 -0.56 -7.46
CA PHE A 77 -1.17 -1.17 -8.55
C PHE A 77 -1.38 -2.68 -8.69
N GLY A 78 -2.35 -3.24 -7.97
CA GLY A 78 -2.58 -4.68 -7.92
C GLY A 78 -2.86 -5.33 -9.26
N SER A 79 -2.21 -6.45 -9.54
CA SER A 79 -2.29 -7.18 -10.81
C SER A 79 -3.70 -7.64 -11.21
N LYS A 80 -4.62 -7.77 -10.25
CA LYS A 80 -6.01 -8.24 -10.49
C LYS A 80 -7.04 -7.11 -10.56
N SER A 81 -6.88 -6.05 -9.76
CA SER A 81 -7.91 -5.03 -9.63
C SER A 81 -7.37 -3.60 -9.61
N GLY A 82 -6.07 -3.42 -9.76
CA GLY A 82 -5.39 -2.14 -9.72
C GLY A 82 -5.31 -1.41 -11.05
N PHE A 83 -4.51 -0.38 -11.06
CA PHE A 83 -4.22 0.52 -12.17
C PHE A 83 -2.72 0.50 -12.48
N ASP A 84 -2.31 1.16 -13.55
CA ASP A 84 -0.90 1.28 -13.91
C ASP A 84 -0.29 2.59 -13.40
N ALA A 85 -1.14 3.57 -13.05
CA ALA A 85 -0.70 4.87 -12.55
C ALA A 85 -1.67 5.46 -11.51
N ILE A 86 -1.13 6.33 -10.63
CA ILE A 86 -1.94 7.01 -9.59
C ILE A 86 -3.05 7.84 -10.22
N HIS A 87 -2.78 8.54 -11.32
CA HIS A 87 -3.76 9.40 -11.97
C HIS A 87 -4.92 8.62 -12.59
N GLU A 88 -4.73 7.38 -13.01
CA GLU A 88 -5.83 6.53 -13.49
C GLU A 88 -6.83 6.21 -12.39
N CYS A 89 -6.36 6.10 -11.14
CA CYS A 89 -7.21 5.84 -9.98
C CYS A 89 -7.88 7.11 -9.46
N PHE A 90 -7.09 8.19 -9.28
CA PHE A 90 -7.49 9.38 -8.54
C PHE A 90 -7.78 10.61 -9.42
N GLY A 91 -7.58 10.54 -10.74
CA GLY A 91 -7.83 11.65 -11.65
C GLY A 91 -7.19 12.96 -11.16
N GLU A 92 -7.99 14.03 -11.08
CA GLU A 92 -7.55 15.34 -10.60
C GLU A 92 -7.10 15.34 -9.13
N MET A 93 -7.56 14.37 -8.34
CA MET A 93 -7.20 14.24 -6.92
C MET A 93 -5.80 13.66 -6.71
N SER A 94 -5.14 13.17 -7.76
CA SER A 94 -3.77 12.61 -7.69
C SER A 94 -2.75 13.56 -7.06
N LYS A 95 -2.91 14.87 -7.28
CA LYS A 95 -2.04 15.92 -6.72
C LYS A 95 -2.08 16.01 -5.18
N TYR A 96 -3.06 15.38 -4.55
CA TYR A 96 -3.20 15.33 -3.09
C TYR A 96 -2.77 13.99 -2.49
N ILE A 97 -2.33 13.03 -3.32
CA ILE A 97 -1.74 11.78 -2.85
C ILE A 97 -0.27 12.06 -2.53
N TYR A 98 0.05 12.21 -1.26
CA TYR A 98 1.40 12.55 -0.78
C TYR A 98 2.21 11.32 -0.40
N ALA A 99 1.54 10.20 -0.13
CA ALA A 99 2.17 8.94 0.25
C ALA A 99 1.41 7.74 -0.31
N ILE A 100 2.09 6.61 -0.41
CA ILE A 100 1.50 5.28 -0.59
C ILE A 100 2.11 4.33 0.44
N GLU A 101 1.37 3.29 0.80
CA GLU A 101 1.84 2.26 1.72
C GLU A 101 2.52 1.14 0.94
N THR A 102 3.73 0.76 1.35
CA THR A 102 4.49 -0.36 0.77
C THR A 102 3.75 -1.68 0.94
N GLY A 103 3.29 -1.95 2.16
CA GLY A 103 2.72 -3.23 2.56
C GLY A 103 3.78 -4.35 2.58
N LEU A 104 3.42 -5.48 3.17
CA LEU A 104 4.34 -6.59 3.50
C LEU A 104 5.04 -7.27 2.32
N SER A 105 4.61 -7.06 1.09
CA SER A 105 5.13 -7.76 -0.09
C SER A 105 5.94 -6.86 -1.02
N SER A 106 6.12 -5.59 -0.67
CA SER A 106 7.04 -4.66 -1.34
C SER A 106 7.77 -3.80 -0.32
N ASP A 107 8.90 -3.26 -0.70
CA ASP A 107 9.70 -2.32 0.06
C ASP A 107 9.89 -0.99 -0.71
N PRO A 108 10.46 0.05 -0.11
CA PRO A 108 10.74 1.29 -0.81
C PRO A 108 11.67 1.12 -2.00
N PHE A 109 12.63 0.18 -1.96
CA PHE A 109 13.56 -0.04 -3.06
C PHE A 109 12.86 -0.57 -4.31
N MET A 110 11.89 -1.46 -4.15
CA MET A 110 11.02 -1.91 -5.24
C MET A 110 10.22 -0.75 -5.83
N ASN A 111 9.64 0.10 -4.99
CA ASN A 111 8.84 1.25 -5.39
C ASN A 111 9.66 2.33 -6.13
N TRP A 112 10.92 2.55 -5.77
CA TRP A 112 11.79 3.53 -6.42
C TRP A 112 12.15 3.18 -7.87
N GLN A 113 11.82 1.99 -8.33
CA GLN A 113 11.96 1.61 -9.74
C GLN A 113 10.94 2.29 -10.65
N LEU A 114 9.93 2.96 -10.10
CA LEU A 114 8.91 3.68 -10.84
C LEU A 114 9.09 5.19 -10.68
N SER A 115 9.44 5.88 -11.78
CA SER A 115 9.63 7.33 -11.75
C SER A 115 8.36 8.11 -11.42
N GLN A 116 7.19 7.56 -11.76
CA GLN A 116 5.89 8.15 -11.41
C GLN A 116 5.66 8.30 -9.90
N LEU A 117 6.42 7.58 -9.07
CA LEU A 117 6.34 7.64 -7.61
C LEU A 117 7.32 8.65 -6.98
N ASP A 118 8.01 9.47 -7.77
CA ASP A 118 8.96 10.46 -7.23
C ASP A 118 8.31 11.56 -6.40
N SER A 119 7.04 11.85 -6.68
CA SER A 119 6.26 12.86 -5.97
C SER A 119 5.59 12.37 -4.70
N VAL A 120 5.69 11.09 -4.37
CA VAL A 120 5.05 10.49 -3.19
C VAL A 120 6.07 9.83 -2.27
N VAL A 121 5.75 9.80 -0.98
CA VAL A 121 6.54 9.15 0.06
C VAL A 121 6.07 7.71 0.24
N MET A 122 7.02 6.79 0.51
CA MET A 122 6.68 5.45 0.96
C MET A 122 6.47 5.46 2.48
N ILE A 123 5.33 4.96 2.93
CA ILE A 123 5.07 4.69 4.35
C ILE A 123 4.92 3.19 4.56
N SER A 124 5.20 2.76 5.77
CA SER A 124 5.18 1.36 6.16
C SER A 124 4.27 1.16 7.36
N ASN A 125 3.21 0.38 7.20
CA ASN A 125 2.27 0.09 8.27
C ASN A 125 2.00 -1.41 8.32
N SER A 126 1.84 -1.95 9.51
CA SER A 126 1.85 -3.40 9.76
C SER A 126 0.66 -4.16 9.18
N ASP A 127 -0.41 -3.50 8.74
CA ASP A 127 -1.69 -4.14 8.34
C ASP A 127 -2.10 -5.24 9.34
N ALA A 128 -2.00 -4.92 10.64
CA ALA A 128 -2.13 -5.88 11.71
C ALA A 128 -3.59 -6.33 11.90
N HIS A 129 -3.82 -7.64 11.81
CA HIS A 129 -5.10 -8.29 12.10
C HIS A 129 -5.11 -8.96 13.49
N SER A 130 -4.06 -8.77 14.27
CA SER A 130 -3.95 -9.20 15.66
C SER A 130 -2.92 -8.34 16.42
N PRO A 131 -3.01 -8.23 17.77
CA PRO A 131 -2.06 -7.44 18.56
C PRO A 131 -0.60 -7.86 18.37
N ARG A 132 -0.33 -9.14 18.13
CA ARG A 132 1.04 -9.67 17.94
C ARG A 132 1.71 -9.16 16.66
N LYS A 133 0.96 -8.66 15.70
CA LYS A 133 1.47 -8.15 14.42
C LYS A 133 1.62 -6.62 14.39
N LEU A 134 1.24 -5.93 15.47
CA LEU A 134 1.47 -4.49 15.61
C LEU A 134 2.99 -4.20 15.63
N GLY A 135 3.39 -3.17 14.87
CA GLY A 135 4.77 -2.68 14.84
C GLY A 135 5.76 -3.55 14.06
N ARG A 136 5.32 -4.60 13.34
CA ARG A 136 6.21 -5.33 12.42
C ARG A 136 6.65 -4.48 11.23
N GLU A 137 5.90 -3.46 10.92
CA GLU A 137 6.23 -2.35 10.03
C GLU A 137 5.90 -1.04 10.74
N ALA A 138 6.69 0.01 10.51
CA ALA A 138 6.53 1.28 11.18
C ALA A 138 7.20 2.44 10.42
N ASN A 139 6.81 3.65 10.78
CA ASN A 139 7.42 4.88 10.30
C ASN A 139 8.10 5.60 11.46
N VAL A 140 9.33 6.05 11.28
CA VAL A 140 10.12 6.71 12.31
C VAL A 140 10.25 8.19 12.00
N PHE A 141 9.62 9.00 12.84
CA PHE A 141 9.68 10.46 12.77
C PHE A 141 10.43 11.03 13.96
N GLU A 142 11.04 12.19 13.77
CA GLU A 142 11.70 12.96 14.82
C GLU A 142 11.21 14.40 14.78
N PHE A 143 10.66 14.86 15.90
CA PHE A 143 10.16 16.22 16.10
C PHE A 143 10.73 16.78 17.39
N ASP A 144 11.04 18.06 17.41
CA ASP A 144 11.55 18.75 18.62
C ASP A 144 10.45 18.91 19.69
N GLU A 145 9.20 19.05 19.25
CA GLU A 145 8.01 19.18 20.09
C GLU A 145 6.96 18.11 19.69
N PRO A 146 5.98 17.79 20.55
CA PRO A 146 4.92 16.84 20.21
C PRO A 146 4.19 17.25 18.92
N PRO A 147 4.20 16.40 17.88
CA PRO A 147 3.66 16.77 16.58
C PRO A 147 2.13 16.85 16.57
N THR A 148 1.63 17.76 15.76
CA THR A 148 0.21 17.85 15.41
C THR A 148 -0.08 17.05 14.13
N TYR A 149 -1.37 16.87 13.81
CA TYR A 149 -1.78 16.30 12.53
C TYR A 149 -1.19 17.05 11.32
N ALA A 150 -1.19 18.39 11.40
CA ALA A 150 -0.65 19.23 10.34
C ALA A 150 0.85 19.01 10.10
N ASP A 151 1.61 18.76 11.18
CA ASP A 151 3.05 18.49 11.06
C ASP A 151 3.31 17.19 10.28
N PHE A 152 2.53 16.13 10.53
CA PHE A 152 2.64 14.89 9.76
C PHE A 152 2.28 15.09 8.29
N VAL A 153 1.17 15.79 8.00
CA VAL A 153 0.78 16.08 6.61
C VAL A 153 1.86 16.87 5.89
N ASP A 154 2.44 17.86 6.55
CA ASP A 154 3.50 18.71 6.00
C ASP A 154 4.77 17.91 5.69
N VAL A 155 5.19 17.02 6.60
CA VAL A 155 6.35 16.15 6.42
C VAL A 155 6.15 15.24 5.19
N LEU A 156 5.00 14.61 5.05
CA LEU A 156 4.72 13.75 3.90
C LEU A 156 4.63 14.56 2.59
N LYS A 157 3.94 15.69 2.62
CA LYS A 157 3.77 16.57 1.46
C LYS A 157 5.09 17.15 0.94
N LYS A 158 5.99 17.50 1.86
CA LYS A 158 7.31 18.09 1.53
C LYS A 158 8.39 17.03 1.34
N GLN A 159 8.10 15.76 1.61
CA GLN A 159 9.07 14.67 1.65
C GLN A 159 10.26 14.99 2.56
N ASP A 160 9.96 15.54 3.75
CA ASP A 160 10.97 16.10 4.65
C ASP A 160 11.80 15.00 5.35
N ALA A 161 12.93 14.65 4.76
CA ALA A 161 13.86 13.65 5.30
C ALA A 161 14.57 14.11 6.60
N THR A 162 14.44 15.39 6.99
CA THR A 162 14.98 15.85 8.29
C THR A 162 14.10 15.38 9.45
N LYS A 163 12.82 15.20 9.20
CA LYS A 163 11.82 14.75 10.17
C LYS A 163 11.37 13.31 9.97
N PHE A 164 11.17 12.86 8.74
CA PHE A 164 10.89 11.47 8.42
C PHE A 164 12.22 10.72 8.24
N LYS A 165 12.67 10.04 9.31
CA LYS A 165 14.03 9.46 9.37
C LYS A 165 14.17 8.21 8.54
N TYR A 166 13.24 7.26 8.67
CA TYR A 166 13.24 6.00 7.91
C TYR A 166 11.94 5.23 8.15
N THR A 167 11.69 4.24 7.29
CA THR A 167 10.69 3.21 7.56
C THR A 167 11.34 1.94 8.10
N ILE A 168 10.55 1.17 8.84
CA ILE A 168 10.84 -0.20 9.22
C ILE A 168 9.95 -1.08 8.36
N GLU A 169 10.58 -1.95 7.57
CA GLU A 169 9.90 -2.78 6.58
C GLU A 169 10.04 -4.26 6.94
N PHE A 170 9.09 -5.05 6.54
CA PHE A 170 9.21 -6.49 6.48
C PHE A 170 10.06 -6.88 5.25
N PHE A 171 10.65 -8.08 5.22
CA PHE A 171 11.29 -8.55 4.01
C PHE A 171 10.23 -8.95 2.99
N PRO A 172 10.18 -8.31 1.80
CA PRO A 172 9.10 -8.53 0.84
C PRO A 172 8.94 -9.99 0.40
N GLU A 173 10.05 -10.73 0.34
CA GLU A 173 10.10 -12.14 -0.06
C GLU A 173 9.33 -13.07 0.88
N GLU A 174 9.17 -12.69 2.14
CA GLU A 174 8.35 -13.40 3.13
C GLU A 174 6.87 -13.02 3.01
N GLY A 175 6.56 -11.95 2.27
CA GLY A 175 5.21 -11.49 2.03
C GLY A 175 4.43 -12.48 1.16
N LYS A 176 3.25 -12.88 1.62
CA LYS A 176 2.37 -13.86 0.96
C LYS A 176 2.15 -13.62 -0.54
N TYR A 177 2.21 -12.38 -0.97
CA TYR A 177 1.89 -11.96 -2.33
C TYR A 177 3.12 -11.53 -3.14
N HIS A 178 4.32 -11.71 -2.62
CA HIS A 178 5.54 -11.25 -3.29
C HIS A 178 5.77 -11.98 -4.61
N PHE A 179 5.74 -13.31 -4.61
CA PHE A 179 5.97 -14.14 -5.77
C PHE A 179 4.68 -14.46 -6.55
N ASP A 180 4.85 -14.84 -7.83
CA ASP A 180 3.74 -15.39 -8.60
C ASP A 180 3.31 -16.74 -8.01
N GLY A 181 2.00 -17.00 -7.98
CA GLY A 181 1.58 -18.20 -7.27
C GLY A 181 0.24 -18.80 -7.67
N CYS A 182 0.08 -20.06 -7.25
CA CYS A 182 -1.16 -20.82 -7.31
C CYS A 182 -1.54 -21.33 -5.90
N ALA A 183 -2.44 -20.63 -5.22
CA ALA A 183 -2.84 -20.98 -3.86
C ALA A 183 -3.39 -22.42 -3.75
N ALA A 184 -4.13 -22.90 -4.76
CA ALA A 184 -4.71 -24.24 -4.76
C ALA A 184 -3.66 -25.37 -4.83
N CYS A 185 -2.45 -25.07 -5.29
CA CYS A 185 -1.36 -26.05 -5.42
C CYS A 185 -0.19 -25.75 -4.47
N ALA A 186 -0.31 -24.73 -3.61
CA ALA A 186 0.79 -24.22 -2.77
C ALA A 186 2.09 -24.00 -3.58
N PHE A 187 1.95 -23.53 -4.83
CA PHE A 187 3.07 -23.27 -5.73
C PHE A 187 3.35 -21.78 -5.79
N SER A 188 4.62 -21.40 -5.70
CA SER A 188 5.11 -20.05 -5.92
C SER A 188 6.42 -20.06 -6.70
N CYS A 189 6.68 -19.01 -7.47
CA CYS A 189 7.92 -18.84 -8.23
C CYS A 189 8.19 -17.37 -8.50
N ASP A 190 9.46 -17.05 -8.82
CA ASP A 190 9.85 -15.74 -9.27
C ASP A 190 9.29 -15.40 -10.66
N PRO A 191 9.32 -14.12 -11.10
CA PRO A 191 8.80 -13.69 -12.40
C PRO A 191 9.47 -14.38 -13.60
N LYS A 192 10.77 -14.69 -13.52
CA LYS A 192 11.51 -15.33 -14.63
C LYS A 192 11.03 -16.75 -14.85
N GLU A 193 10.88 -17.50 -13.76
CA GLU A 193 10.33 -18.85 -13.80
C GLU A 193 8.86 -18.84 -14.25
N SER A 194 8.06 -17.89 -13.76
CA SER A 194 6.68 -17.71 -14.20
C SER A 194 6.59 -17.49 -15.72
N LYS A 195 7.44 -16.64 -16.27
CA LYS A 195 7.54 -16.42 -17.74
C LYS A 195 7.96 -17.70 -18.47
N ARG A 196 8.92 -18.47 -17.94
CA ARG A 196 9.34 -19.77 -18.51
C ARG A 196 8.19 -20.80 -18.54
N LEU A 197 7.32 -20.76 -17.52
CA LEU A 197 6.15 -21.63 -17.42
C LEU A 197 4.94 -21.12 -18.23
N GLY A 198 5.08 -20.03 -18.98
CA GLY A 198 3.99 -19.39 -19.73
C GLY A 198 2.88 -18.87 -18.82
N GLY A 199 3.22 -18.43 -17.61
CA GLY A 199 2.28 -17.91 -16.61
C GLY A 199 1.33 -18.96 -16.03
N ARG A 200 1.66 -20.26 -16.15
CA ARG A 200 0.77 -21.36 -15.73
C ARG A 200 1.38 -22.22 -14.64
N CYS A 201 0.55 -22.60 -13.69
CA CYS A 201 0.93 -23.54 -12.64
C CYS A 201 1.36 -24.89 -13.24
N PRO A 202 2.55 -25.42 -12.89
CA PRO A 202 3.04 -26.69 -13.42
C PRO A 202 2.15 -27.89 -13.03
N SER A 203 1.43 -27.79 -11.90
CA SER A 203 0.54 -28.85 -11.39
C SER A 203 -0.83 -28.81 -12.05
N CYS A 204 -1.59 -27.72 -11.88
CA CYS A 204 -3.00 -27.67 -12.32
C CYS A 204 -3.22 -26.92 -13.65
N LYS A 205 -2.18 -26.40 -14.28
CA LYS A 205 -2.19 -25.68 -15.57
C LYS A 205 -3.02 -24.39 -15.59
N ARG A 206 -3.65 -23.99 -14.47
CA ARG A 206 -4.33 -22.68 -14.37
C ARG A 206 -3.32 -21.55 -14.39
N PHE A 207 -3.77 -20.37 -14.81
CA PHE A 207 -2.93 -19.16 -14.73
C PHE A 207 -2.51 -18.87 -13.30
N LEU A 208 -1.25 -18.52 -13.12
CA LEU A 208 -0.72 -18.02 -11.87
C LEU A 208 -1.34 -16.65 -11.55
N THR A 209 -1.47 -16.35 -10.28
CA THR A 209 -1.70 -14.98 -9.83
C THR A 209 -0.35 -14.29 -9.85
N LEU A 210 -0.25 -13.20 -10.63
CA LEU A 210 0.97 -12.40 -10.66
C LEU A 210 1.21 -11.76 -9.31
N GLY A 211 2.38 -11.97 -8.78
CA GLY A 211 2.84 -11.42 -7.52
C GLY A 211 3.26 -9.96 -7.61
N VAL A 212 3.58 -9.40 -6.46
CA VAL A 212 4.01 -8.01 -6.32
C VAL A 212 5.33 -7.77 -7.09
N HIS A 213 6.30 -8.66 -6.95
CA HIS A 213 7.60 -8.55 -7.64
C HIS A 213 7.41 -8.47 -9.17
N HIS A 214 6.59 -9.37 -9.73
CA HIS A 214 6.28 -9.38 -11.16
C HIS A 214 5.63 -8.07 -11.59
N ARG A 215 4.66 -7.59 -10.80
CA ARG A 215 3.92 -6.37 -11.13
C ARG A 215 4.80 -5.13 -11.05
N VAL A 216 5.73 -5.06 -10.10
CA VAL A 216 6.74 -4.00 -10.04
C VAL A 216 7.64 -4.04 -11.28
N GLU A 217 8.15 -5.24 -11.67
CA GLU A 217 8.95 -5.38 -12.90
C GLU A 217 8.20 -4.93 -14.17
N GLU A 218 6.88 -5.18 -14.26
CA GLU A 218 6.06 -4.74 -15.39
C GLU A 218 5.97 -3.21 -15.52
N LEU A 219 5.96 -2.50 -14.40
CA LEU A 219 5.76 -1.05 -14.36
C LEU A 219 7.07 -0.26 -14.17
N ALA A 220 8.16 -0.94 -13.82
CA ALA A 220 9.47 -0.33 -13.60
C ALA A 220 10.01 0.33 -14.88
N ASP A 221 10.54 1.53 -14.74
CA ASP A 221 11.11 2.33 -15.83
C ASP A 221 12.56 2.77 -15.57
N ARG A 222 13.13 2.38 -14.41
CA ARG A 222 14.52 2.70 -14.03
C ARG A 222 15.10 1.76 -12.98
N ASP A 223 16.41 1.85 -12.76
CA ASP A 223 17.09 1.23 -11.62
C ASP A 223 16.89 2.10 -10.36
N ALA A 224 16.39 1.50 -9.28
CA ALA A 224 16.19 2.17 -7.98
C ALA A 224 17.47 2.81 -7.42
N ARG A 225 18.64 2.21 -7.69
CA ARG A 225 19.95 2.73 -7.24
C ARG A 225 20.23 4.14 -7.72
N ALA A 226 19.69 4.53 -8.86
CA ALA A 226 19.87 5.86 -9.43
C ALA A 226 19.30 6.99 -8.56
N VAL A 227 18.34 6.68 -7.68
CA VAL A 227 17.62 7.67 -6.87
C VAL A 227 17.71 7.41 -5.36
N ALA A 228 18.15 6.24 -4.93
CA ALA A 228 18.13 5.79 -3.52
C ALA A 228 18.73 6.80 -2.53
N ALA A 229 19.84 7.46 -2.90
CA ALA A 229 20.50 8.44 -2.03
C ALA A 229 19.69 9.73 -1.76
N ARG A 230 18.60 9.95 -2.51
CA ARG A 230 17.72 11.13 -2.37
C ARG A 230 16.39 10.79 -1.70
N LYS A 231 16.18 9.53 -1.35
CA LYS A 231 14.93 9.04 -0.79
C LYS A 231 15.04 8.84 0.71
N ILE A 232 13.91 8.84 1.39
CA ILE A 232 13.82 8.47 2.81
C ILE A 232 14.29 7.01 2.94
N PRO A 233 15.30 6.71 3.77
CA PRO A 233 15.84 5.36 3.88
C PRO A 233 14.87 4.40 4.56
N PHE A 234 15.17 3.11 4.51
CA PHE A 234 14.42 2.07 5.21
C PHE A 234 15.33 1.03 5.83
N LYS A 235 14.79 0.26 6.77
CA LYS A 235 15.45 -0.87 7.44
C LYS A 235 14.52 -2.07 7.41
N SER A 236 14.97 -3.18 6.83
CA SER A 236 14.21 -4.43 6.86
C SER A 236 14.55 -5.20 8.13
N ILE A 237 13.53 -5.68 8.83
CA ILE A 237 13.65 -6.48 10.05
C ILE A 237 12.68 -7.67 10.03
N VAL A 238 13.08 -8.74 10.73
CA VAL A 238 12.21 -9.88 11.01
C VAL A 238 11.75 -9.79 12.47
N PRO A 239 10.45 -9.98 12.79
CA PRO A 239 9.98 -10.01 14.16
C PRO A 239 10.71 -11.08 14.99
N LEU A 240 11.16 -10.72 16.19
CA LEU A 240 11.92 -11.62 17.06
C LEU A 240 11.23 -12.97 17.31
N ALA A 241 9.91 -12.96 17.42
CA ALA A 241 9.13 -14.19 17.61
C ALA A 241 9.25 -15.15 16.42
N GLU A 242 9.37 -14.65 15.21
CA GLU A 242 9.54 -15.45 13.98
C GLU A 242 10.96 -16.02 13.92
N ILE A 243 11.98 -15.23 14.26
CA ILE A 243 13.37 -15.71 14.39
C ILE A 243 13.46 -16.84 15.42
N LEU A 244 12.84 -16.66 16.59
CA LEU A 244 12.85 -17.69 17.63
C LEU A 244 12.10 -18.94 17.20
N ALA A 245 10.96 -18.81 16.53
CA ALA A 245 10.20 -19.94 16.02
C ALA A 245 11.03 -20.78 15.03
N GLU A 246 11.74 -20.14 14.12
CA GLU A 246 12.65 -20.80 13.18
C GLU A 246 13.80 -21.53 13.93
N CYS A 247 14.45 -20.84 14.87
CA CYS A 247 15.54 -21.45 15.67
C CYS A 247 15.10 -22.69 16.45
N TYR A 248 13.86 -22.71 16.93
CA TYR A 248 13.31 -23.83 17.69
C TYR A 248 12.54 -24.85 16.84
N GLY A 249 12.42 -24.62 15.53
CA GLY A 249 11.67 -25.49 14.61
C GLY A 249 10.16 -25.57 14.93
N VAL A 250 9.59 -24.49 15.47
CA VAL A 250 8.16 -24.39 15.79
C VAL A 250 7.53 -23.32 14.88
N SER A 251 6.24 -23.56 14.51
CA SER A 251 5.47 -22.67 13.63
C SER A 251 4.41 -21.90 14.39
#